data_061bd9c05e240ce7f877b6874de2bd5e
#
_entry.id   061bd9c05e240ce7f877b6874de2bd5e
#
_cell.length_a   1.000
_cell.length_b   1.000
_cell.length_c   1.000
_cell.angle_alpha   90.00
_cell.angle_beta   90.00
_cell.angle_gamma   90.00
#
_symmetry.space_group_name_H-M   'P 1'
#
loop_
_entity.id
_entity.type
_entity.pdbx_description
1 polymer ?
#
loop_
_entity_poly.entity_id
_entity_poly.type
_entity_poly.pdbx_seq_one_letter_code
_entity_poly.pdbx_strand_id
1 'polypeptide(L)'
;MENKKKGLIYDSQNYFSRFLKYEFKDHFSFDVYKNFKNFDDVLDEYTFMLFVVYSDQELIDLLRIYKRGVPLIVSTLNQDIRSKLEKIEGILLFDQSKIKSEMRAELKFYINIVS
;
A
#
# COMPACT_ATOMS: atom_id res chain seq x y z
N MET A 1 -25.24 -1.68 -11.27
CA MET A 1 -24.35 -2.21 -10.23
C MET A 1 -22.98 -1.53 -10.36
N GLU A 2 -22.55 -0.89 -9.29
CA GLU A 2 -21.27 -0.22 -9.32
C GLU A 2 -20.15 -1.21 -9.09
N ASN A 3 -19.14 -1.13 -9.94
CA ASN A 3 -17.93 -1.89 -9.75
C ASN A 3 -17.00 -1.10 -8.83
N LYS A 4 -16.65 -1.69 -7.70
CA LYS A 4 -15.68 -1.08 -6.81
C LYS A 4 -14.30 -1.10 -7.46
N LYS A 5 -13.55 -0.04 -7.28
CA LYS A 5 -12.15 -0.01 -7.71
C LYS A 5 -11.34 -1.02 -6.90
N LYS A 6 -10.37 -1.63 -7.55
CA LYS A 6 -9.52 -2.63 -6.90
C LYS A 6 -8.24 -2.01 -6.39
N GLY A 7 -7.93 -2.28 -5.12
CA GLY A 7 -6.66 -1.94 -4.51
C GLY A 7 -5.90 -3.20 -4.14
N LEU A 8 -4.59 -3.18 -4.33
CA LEU A 8 -3.73 -4.29 -3.95
C LEU A 8 -3.01 -3.93 -2.65
N ILE A 9 -3.04 -4.84 -1.69
CA ILE A 9 -2.32 -4.67 -0.43
C ILE A 9 -1.24 -5.73 -0.33
N TYR A 10 0.02 -5.30 -0.22
CA TYR A 10 1.14 -6.19 0.07
C TYR A 10 1.50 -6.02 1.55
N ASP A 11 1.16 -7.02 2.35
CA ASP A 11 1.36 -6.99 3.80
C ASP A 11 1.70 -8.39 4.27
N SER A 12 3.00 -8.69 4.36
CA SER A 12 3.48 -10.03 4.68
C SER A 12 3.04 -10.52 6.05
N GLN A 13 2.79 -9.61 6.98
CA GLN A 13 2.39 -9.96 8.34
C GLN A 13 0.88 -9.88 8.57
N ASN A 14 0.14 -9.44 7.55
CA ASN A 14 -1.32 -9.32 7.62
C ASN A 14 -1.79 -8.48 8.83
N TYR A 15 -0.95 -7.57 9.26
CA TYR A 15 -1.23 -6.78 10.45
C TYR A 15 -2.09 -5.57 10.14
N PHE A 16 -1.76 -4.87 9.08
CA PHE A 16 -2.41 -3.61 8.72
C PHE A 16 -3.55 -3.82 7.74
N SER A 17 -3.52 -4.90 6.99
CA SER A 17 -4.49 -5.16 5.94
C SER A 17 -5.92 -5.30 6.46
N ARG A 18 -6.09 -5.84 7.66
CA ARG A 18 -7.42 -5.97 8.27
C ARG A 18 -8.07 -4.61 8.51
N PHE A 19 -7.29 -3.66 9.00
CA PHE A 19 -7.76 -2.30 9.21
C PHE A 19 -8.23 -1.67 7.91
N LEU A 20 -7.42 -1.82 6.86
CA LEU A 20 -7.73 -1.24 5.56
C LEU A 20 -8.99 -1.84 4.96
N LYS A 21 -9.13 -3.15 5.00
CA LYS A 21 -10.31 -3.82 4.48
C LYS A 21 -11.57 -3.35 5.18
N TYR A 22 -11.51 -3.22 6.49
CA TYR A 22 -12.67 -2.79 7.27
C TYR A 22 -13.04 -1.35 6.98
N GLU A 23 -12.05 -0.45 6.99
CA GLU A 23 -12.30 0.99 6.88
C GLU A 23 -12.78 1.42 5.50
N PHE A 24 -12.38 0.69 4.46
CA PHE A 24 -12.69 1.09 3.08
C PHE A 24 -13.53 0.06 2.32
N LYS A 25 -14.18 -0.83 3.03
CA LYS A 25 -14.95 -1.93 2.43
C LYS A 25 -16.04 -1.48 1.47
N ASP A 26 -16.60 -0.31 1.69
CA ASP A 26 -17.70 0.22 0.88
C ASP A 26 -17.21 0.97 -0.36
N HIS A 27 -15.90 1.27 -0.43
CA HIS A 27 -15.33 2.09 -1.51
C HIS A 27 -14.43 1.29 -2.43
N PHE A 28 -13.77 0.27 -1.89
CA PHE A 28 -12.76 -0.49 -2.63
C PHE A 28 -12.88 -1.97 -2.36
N SER A 29 -12.49 -2.76 -3.36
CA SER A 29 -12.26 -4.18 -3.19
C SER A 29 -10.76 -4.39 -3.08
N PHE A 30 -10.30 -4.95 -1.96
CA PHE A 30 -8.88 -5.17 -1.72
C PHE A 30 -8.50 -6.62 -1.84
N ASP A 31 -7.41 -6.89 -2.56
CA ASP A 31 -6.76 -8.19 -2.54
C ASP A 31 -5.47 -8.06 -1.76
N VAL A 32 -5.21 -9.01 -0.87
CA VAL A 32 -4.05 -8.99 0.03
C VAL A 32 -3.05 -10.06 -0.38
N TYR A 33 -1.81 -9.66 -0.56
CA TYR A 33 -0.70 -10.56 -0.85
C TYR A 33 0.30 -10.52 0.29
N LYS A 34 0.80 -11.68 0.69
CA LYS A 34 1.77 -11.81 1.78
C LYS A 34 3.19 -12.04 1.31
N ASN A 35 3.36 -12.35 0.03
CA ASN A 35 4.67 -12.56 -0.55
C ASN A 35 4.67 -12.09 -1.99
N PHE A 36 5.84 -12.02 -2.59
CA PHE A 36 6.01 -11.48 -3.94
C PHE A 36 5.65 -12.47 -5.04
N LYS A 37 5.29 -13.70 -4.67
CA LYS A 37 5.11 -14.77 -5.63
C LYS A 37 3.87 -14.55 -6.50
N ASN A 38 4.07 -14.52 -7.82
CA ASN A 38 3.03 -14.55 -8.84
C ASN A 38 2.08 -13.36 -8.93
N PHE A 39 2.32 -12.25 -8.25
CA PHE A 39 1.38 -11.15 -8.38
C PHE A 39 1.77 -10.12 -9.45
N ASP A 40 2.96 -10.22 -10.04
CA ASP A 40 3.39 -9.34 -11.12
C ASP A 40 2.41 -9.33 -12.30
N ASP A 41 1.83 -10.48 -12.59
CA ASP A 41 0.95 -10.64 -13.74
C ASP A 41 -0.38 -9.93 -13.60
N VAL A 42 -0.75 -9.54 -12.39
CA VAL A 42 -2.06 -8.94 -12.12
C VAL A 42 -1.98 -7.46 -11.72
N LEU A 43 -0.79 -6.86 -11.76
CA LEU A 43 -0.61 -5.48 -11.31
C LEU A 43 -1.46 -4.47 -12.09
N ASP A 44 -1.67 -4.71 -13.37
CA ASP A 44 -2.46 -3.80 -14.22
C ASP A 44 -3.95 -3.78 -13.87
N GLU A 45 -4.41 -4.75 -13.08
CA GLU A 45 -5.81 -4.84 -12.67
C GLU A 45 -6.15 -3.89 -11.52
N TYR A 46 -5.14 -3.28 -10.89
CA TYR A 46 -5.33 -2.48 -9.69
C TYR A 46 -5.15 -1.00 -9.96
N THR A 47 -5.99 -0.20 -9.31
CA THR A 47 -5.92 1.26 -9.41
C THR A 47 -4.72 1.80 -8.63
N PHE A 48 -4.39 1.16 -7.51
CA PHE A 48 -3.25 1.55 -6.68
C PHE A 48 -2.79 0.34 -5.86
N MET A 49 -1.61 0.48 -5.29
CA MET A 49 -1.05 -0.54 -4.42
C MET A 49 -0.64 0.07 -3.09
N LEU A 50 -1.03 -0.58 -2.01
CA LEU A 50 -0.57 -0.21 -0.67
C LEU A 50 0.45 -1.25 -0.21
N PHE A 51 1.67 -0.82 0.04
CA PHE A 51 2.78 -1.70 0.32
C PHE A 51 3.29 -1.43 1.73
N VAL A 52 3.23 -2.45 2.61
CA VAL A 52 3.72 -2.34 3.98
C VAL A 52 5.10 -2.98 4.07
N VAL A 53 6.08 -2.20 4.49
CA VAL A 53 7.48 -2.64 4.56
C VAL A 53 7.85 -2.89 6.01
N TYR A 54 8.18 -4.14 6.34
CA TYR A 54 8.61 -4.52 7.68
C TYR A 54 10.11 -4.75 7.76
N SER A 55 10.76 -5.05 6.63
CA SER A 55 12.17 -5.43 6.60
C SER A 55 12.83 -4.99 5.30
N ASP A 56 14.15 -5.10 5.24
CA ASP A 56 14.91 -4.78 4.03
C ASP A 56 14.52 -5.65 2.84
N GLN A 57 14.10 -6.89 3.08
CA GLN A 57 13.66 -7.76 2.00
C GLN A 57 12.44 -7.19 1.29
N GLU A 58 11.50 -6.68 2.03
CA GLU A 58 10.30 -6.08 1.44
C GLU A 58 10.62 -4.76 0.75
N LEU A 59 11.63 -4.05 1.20
CA LEU A 59 12.09 -2.86 0.53
C LEU A 59 12.63 -3.21 -0.86
N ILE A 60 13.34 -4.32 -1.00
CA ILE A 60 13.83 -4.80 -2.28
C ILE A 60 12.65 -5.14 -3.19
N ASP A 61 11.64 -5.82 -2.67
CA ASP A 61 10.43 -6.15 -3.41
C ASP A 61 9.70 -4.88 -3.87
N LEU A 62 9.63 -3.88 -3.01
CA LEU A 62 9.02 -2.59 -3.36
C LEU A 62 9.71 -1.95 -4.55
N LEU A 63 11.05 -1.98 -4.58
CA LEU A 63 11.80 -1.38 -5.68
C LEU A 63 11.52 -2.06 -7.02
N ARG A 64 11.23 -3.35 -7.01
CA ARG A 64 10.81 -4.06 -8.22
C ARG A 64 9.46 -3.55 -8.71
N ILE A 65 8.53 -3.35 -7.81
CA ILE A 65 7.19 -2.84 -8.14
C ILE A 65 7.27 -1.38 -8.60
N TYR A 66 8.10 -0.60 -7.96
CA TYR A 66 8.27 0.82 -8.29
C TYR A 66 8.59 1.02 -9.78
N LYS A 67 9.40 0.14 -10.32
CA LYS A 67 9.79 0.20 -11.73
C LYS A 67 8.63 -0.06 -12.70
N ARG A 68 7.54 -0.65 -12.22
CA ARG A 68 6.36 -0.97 -13.04
C ARG A 68 5.42 0.21 -13.22
N GLY A 69 5.61 1.29 -12.46
CA GLY A 69 4.80 2.50 -12.60
C GLY A 69 3.43 2.44 -11.95
N VAL A 70 3.15 1.45 -11.12
CA VAL A 70 1.89 1.36 -10.38
C VAL A 70 1.88 2.45 -9.30
N PRO A 71 0.76 3.20 -9.12
CA PRO A 71 0.69 4.17 -8.03
C PRO A 71 0.87 3.49 -6.68
N LEU A 72 1.81 3.98 -5.88
CA LEU A 72 2.20 3.35 -4.63
C LEU A 72 1.94 4.21 -3.42
N ILE A 73 1.26 3.64 -2.44
CA ILE A 73 1.16 4.17 -1.08
C ILE A 73 1.97 3.22 -0.20
N VAL A 74 2.99 3.73 0.48
CA VAL A 74 3.94 2.90 1.21
C VAL A 74 3.92 3.25 2.68
N SER A 75 4.02 2.23 3.53
CA SER A 75 3.99 2.41 4.97
C SER A 75 5.06 1.56 5.64
N THR A 76 5.64 2.09 6.72
CA THR A 76 6.58 1.35 7.54
C THR A 76 6.61 1.93 8.96
N LEU A 77 6.89 1.07 9.94
CA LEU A 77 7.16 1.49 11.32
C LEU A 77 8.65 1.59 11.62
N ASN A 78 9.49 1.13 10.68
CA ASN A 78 10.94 1.13 10.85
C ASN A 78 11.51 2.47 10.39
N GLN A 79 12.18 3.19 11.29
CA GLN A 79 12.69 4.54 11.02
C GLN A 79 13.82 4.55 9.99
N ASP A 80 14.68 3.54 10.00
CA ASP A 80 15.76 3.45 9.02
C ASP A 80 15.21 3.24 7.62
N ILE A 81 14.20 2.38 7.49
CA ILE A 81 13.52 2.13 6.22
C ILE A 81 12.78 3.39 5.78
N ARG A 82 12.12 4.08 6.71
CA ARG A 82 11.41 5.32 6.41
C ARG A 82 12.35 6.36 5.80
N SER A 83 13.54 6.50 6.38
CA SER A 83 14.54 7.45 5.87
C SER A 83 14.95 7.13 4.45
N LYS A 84 15.07 5.83 4.12
CA LYS A 84 15.37 5.40 2.74
C LYS A 84 14.22 5.69 1.81
N LEU A 85 12.98 5.46 2.24
CA LEU A 85 11.78 5.66 1.43
C LEU A 85 11.55 7.14 1.12
N GLU A 86 11.88 8.03 2.03
CA GLU A 86 11.73 9.48 1.82
C GLU A 86 12.54 9.99 0.65
N LYS A 87 13.57 9.25 0.23
CA LYS A 87 14.42 9.62 -0.90
C LYS A 87 13.86 9.16 -2.24
N ILE A 88 12.81 8.37 -2.25
CA ILE A 88 12.21 7.84 -3.47
C ILE A 88 11.08 8.75 -3.92
N GLU A 89 11.20 9.29 -5.13
CA GLU A 89 10.15 10.15 -5.69
C GLU A 89 8.99 9.32 -6.23
N GLY A 90 7.79 9.86 -6.15
CA GLY A 90 6.62 9.25 -6.77
C GLY A 90 5.87 8.27 -5.90
N ILE A 91 6.31 8.04 -4.66
CA ILE A 91 5.54 7.25 -3.71
C ILE A 91 4.90 8.16 -2.67
N LEU A 92 3.78 7.71 -2.10
CA LEU A 92 3.11 8.41 -1.01
C LEU A 92 3.39 7.67 0.28
N LEU A 93 4.12 8.31 1.21
CA LEU A 93 4.44 7.70 2.50
C LEU A 93 3.32 7.90 3.48
N PHE A 94 2.90 6.83 4.11
CA PHE A 94 1.82 6.80 5.07
C PHE A 94 2.35 6.48 6.47
N ASP A 95 1.88 7.20 7.47
CA ASP A 95 2.38 7.07 8.84
C ASP A 95 1.45 6.19 9.67
N GLN A 96 1.90 4.96 9.97
CA GLN A 96 1.15 4.01 10.79
C GLN A 96 1.17 4.33 12.28
N SER A 97 1.99 5.26 12.72
CA SER A 97 2.08 5.62 14.15
C SER A 97 0.95 6.54 14.59
N LYS A 98 0.18 7.07 13.66
CA LYS A 98 -0.94 7.95 13.96
C LYS A 98 -2.14 7.18 14.53
N ILE A 99 -3.03 7.88 15.20
CA ILE A 99 -4.28 7.27 15.67
C ILE A 99 -5.18 6.94 14.48
N LYS A 100 -6.13 6.02 14.69
CA LYS A 100 -6.95 5.48 13.60
C LYS A 100 -7.68 6.54 12.78
N SER A 101 -8.24 7.56 13.43
CA SER A 101 -8.97 8.60 12.69
C SER A 101 -8.07 9.40 11.76
N GLU A 102 -6.83 9.70 12.21
CA GLU A 102 -5.86 10.40 11.39
C GLU A 102 -5.36 9.52 10.26
N MET A 103 -5.12 8.23 10.53
CA MET A 103 -4.71 7.27 9.49
C MET A 103 -5.77 7.17 8.41
N ARG A 104 -7.04 7.09 8.79
CA ARG A 104 -8.14 7.01 7.82
C ARG A 104 -8.19 8.25 6.94
N ALA A 105 -8.06 9.42 7.54
CA ALA A 105 -8.11 10.68 6.79
C ALA A 105 -6.94 10.78 5.81
N GLU A 106 -5.74 10.42 6.24
CA GLU A 106 -4.56 10.46 5.39
C GLU A 106 -4.65 9.49 4.23
N LEU A 107 -5.08 8.25 4.51
CA LEU A 107 -5.25 7.24 3.47
C LEU A 107 -6.32 7.64 2.47
N LYS A 108 -7.44 8.17 2.95
CA LYS A 108 -8.50 8.64 2.06
C LYS A 108 -7.99 9.72 1.12
N PHE A 109 -7.19 10.64 1.63
CA PHE A 109 -6.57 11.69 0.84
C PHE A 109 -5.65 11.10 -0.23
N TYR A 110 -4.77 10.17 0.16
CA TYR A 110 -3.84 9.55 -0.77
C TYR A 110 -4.55 8.72 -1.84
N ILE A 111 -5.56 7.95 -1.45
CA ILE A 111 -6.31 7.13 -2.40
C ILE A 111 -7.03 8.02 -3.42
N ASN A 112 -7.54 9.16 -3.00
CA ASN A 112 -8.18 10.12 -3.90
C ASN A 112 -7.18 10.69 -4.91
N ILE A 113 -5.93 10.90 -4.50
CA ILE A 113 -4.89 11.39 -5.41
C ILE A 113 -4.58 10.37 -6.50
N VAL A 114 -4.44 9.09 -6.13
CA VAL A 114 -4.00 8.05 -7.06
C VAL A 114 -5.14 7.41 -7.85
N SER A 115 -6.36 7.59 -7.44
CA SER A 115 -7.52 7.04 -8.15
C SER A 115 -8.34 8.11 -8.82
#